data_47b49317765a6c7960d76aad6b753ff6
#
_entry.id   47b49317765a6c7960d76aad6b753ff6
#
_cell.length_a   1.000
_cell.length_b   1.000
_cell.length_c   1.000
_cell.angle_alpha   90.00
_cell.angle_beta   90.00
_cell.angle_gamma   90.00
#
_symmetry.space_group_name_H-M   'P 1'
#
loop_
_entity.id
_entity.type
_entity.pdbx_description
1 polymer ?
#
loop_
_entity_poly.entity_id
_entity_poly.type
_entity_poly.pdbx_seq_one_letter_code
_entity_poly.pdbx_strand_id
1 'polypeptide(L)'
;TLKNNELEQQIQTTRGQYHQAVQQAYGLKRRLDSATTLTESERIRDQQDYNQAEQEANNRQAELQLLEERKAKLERLSPIDGLVTTWDVEKVLAARPVVTGQVLMTVADPEGPWEVEVMMPEKRMRYLDGAFANERVVKTDDQGQKYLDVEIILMTKPDTKHYGKLYQPAVGQRAELDPEDGAVVRLRCVPNDKALLEISKRPGARVMADVKCGKRSVAFVIFYEVIEWIRANVLF
;
A
#
# COMPACT_ATOMS: atom_id res chain seq x y z
N THR A 1 10.79 2.76 14.42
CA THR A 1 11.99 2.00 13.97
C THR A 1 11.82 0.54 14.33
N LEU A 2 12.00 -0.34 13.35
CA LEU A 2 12.04 -1.79 13.57
C LEU A 2 13.40 -2.19 14.15
N LYS A 3 13.43 -3.22 15.00
CA LYS A 3 14.68 -3.77 15.55
C LYS A 3 14.93 -5.16 15.00
N ASN A 4 16.17 -5.43 14.62
CA ASN A 4 16.64 -6.75 14.20
C ASN A 4 18.01 -7.02 14.85
N ASN A 5 17.97 -7.77 15.94
CA ASN A 5 19.18 -8.06 16.74
C ASN A 5 20.18 -8.91 15.95
N GLU A 6 19.71 -9.82 15.11
CA GLU A 6 20.57 -10.68 14.28
C GLU A 6 21.35 -9.83 13.27
N LEU A 7 20.67 -8.89 12.59
CA LEU A 7 21.31 -7.97 11.66
C LEU A 7 22.36 -7.09 12.37
N GLU A 8 22.07 -6.61 13.56
CA GLU A 8 23.03 -5.84 14.35
C GLU A 8 24.26 -6.66 14.73
N GLN A 9 24.07 -7.92 15.11
CA GLN A 9 25.17 -8.83 15.39
C GLN A 9 26.01 -9.11 14.13
N GLN A 10 25.39 -9.33 12.98
CA GLN A 10 26.08 -9.51 11.70
C GLN A 10 26.93 -8.28 11.35
N ILE A 11 26.38 -7.07 11.48
CA ILE A 11 27.10 -5.82 11.24
C ILE A 11 28.34 -5.73 12.14
N GLN A 12 28.22 -6.02 13.43
CA GLN A 12 29.35 -5.96 14.36
C GLN A 12 30.42 -6.99 14.01
N THR A 13 30.02 -8.21 13.66
CA THR A 13 30.96 -9.28 13.26
C THR A 13 31.70 -8.90 11.98
N THR A 14 30.98 -8.49 10.94
CA THR A 14 31.59 -8.10 9.65
C THR A 14 32.48 -6.87 9.81
N ARG A 15 32.09 -5.90 10.65
CA ARG A 15 32.92 -4.74 10.97
C ARG A 15 34.23 -5.14 11.66
N GLY A 16 34.17 -6.09 12.59
CA GLY A 16 35.37 -6.65 13.21
C GLY A 16 36.29 -7.31 12.20
N GLN A 17 35.76 -8.13 11.28
CA GLN A 17 36.52 -8.79 10.21
C GLN A 17 37.14 -7.77 9.24
N TYR A 18 36.39 -6.74 8.86
CA TYR A 18 36.89 -5.65 8.05
C TYR A 18 38.10 -4.96 8.69
N HIS A 19 37.99 -4.58 9.97
CA HIS A 19 39.10 -3.96 10.70
C HIS A 19 40.29 -4.87 10.76
N GLN A 20 40.11 -6.16 10.99
CA GLN A 20 41.19 -7.14 11.02
C GLN A 20 41.91 -7.23 9.65
N ALA A 21 41.16 -7.33 8.56
CA ALA A 21 41.75 -7.38 7.21
C ALA A 21 42.49 -6.09 6.85
N VAL A 22 41.97 -4.92 7.22
CA VAL A 22 42.64 -3.63 7.04
C VAL A 22 43.94 -3.56 7.82
N GLN A 23 43.96 -4.04 9.07
CA GLN A 23 45.20 -4.04 9.88
C GLN A 23 46.24 -4.99 9.32
N GLN A 24 45.85 -6.16 8.81
CA GLN A 24 46.75 -7.08 8.12
C GLN A 24 47.33 -6.46 6.86
N ALA A 25 46.48 -5.89 5.99
CA ALA A 25 46.95 -5.20 4.78
C ALA A 25 47.94 -4.06 5.11
N TYR A 26 47.58 -3.26 6.13
CA TYR A 26 48.46 -2.17 6.57
C TYR A 26 49.82 -2.66 7.08
N GLY A 27 49.79 -3.73 7.88
CA GLY A 27 51.03 -4.34 8.41
C GLY A 27 51.96 -4.86 7.28
N LEU A 28 51.38 -5.56 6.29
CA LEU A 28 52.09 -6.08 5.12
C LEU A 28 52.62 -4.95 4.23
N LYS A 29 51.83 -3.92 4.00
CA LYS A 29 52.26 -2.74 3.23
C LYS A 29 53.46 -2.04 3.90
N ARG A 30 53.36 -1.80 5.18
CA ARG A 30 54.46 -1.18 5.95
C ARG A 30 55.73 -2.02 5.89
N ARG A 31 55.60 -3.34 5.88
CA ARG A 31 56.73 -4.27 5.80
C ARG A 31 57.36 -4.20 4.40
N LEU A 32 56.57 -4.16 3.31
CA LEU A 32 57.00 -3.98 1.96
C LEU A 32 57.71 -2.64 1.74
N ASP A 33 57.20 -1.56 2.36
CA ASP A 33 57.75 -0.20 2.18
C ASP A 33 59.04 0.01 3.01
N SER A 34 59.17 -0.65 4.16
CA SER A 34 60.32 -0.44 5.09
C SER A 34 61.46 -1.43 4.91
N ALA A 35 61.26 -2.53 4.20
CA ALA A 35 62.28 -3.60 4.15
C ALA A 35 63.29 -3.37 3.02
N THR A 36 64.46 -2.91 3.42
CA THR A 36 65.65 -2.73 2.52
C THR A 36 66.41 -4.04 2.29
N THR A 37 66.10 -5.13 3.02
CA THR A 37 66.89 -6.39 3.07
C THR A 37 66.08 -7.64 2.70
N LEU A 38 64.85 -7.52 2.15
CA LEU A 38 64.08 -8.68 1.73
C LEU A 38 64.67 -9.31 0.49
N THR A 39 64.70 -10.65 0.50
CA THR A 39 64.96 -11.40 -0.75
C THR A 39 63.84 -11.25 -1.74
N GLU A 40 64.12 -11.41 -3.01
CA GLU A 40 63.08 -11.28 -4.10
C GLU A 40 61.92 -12.23 -3.86
N SER A 41 62.18 -13.46 -3.40
CA SER A 41 61.13 -14.45 -3.08
C SER A 41 60.21 -14.03 -1.90
N GLU A 42 60.78 -13.41 -0.89
CA GLU A 42 60.01 -12.88 0.25
C GLU A 42 59.17 -11.69 -0.16
N ARG A 43 59.71 -10.83 -1.01
CA ARG A 43 59.00 -9.65 -1.52
C ARG A 43 57.77 -10.05 -2.38
N ILE A 44 57.93 -11.06 -3.24
CA ILE A 44 56.83 -11.58 -4.05
C ILE A 44 55.73 -12.18 -3.13
N ARG A 45 56.10 -12.94 -2.12
CA ARG A 45 55.14 -13.52 -1.17
C ARG A 45 54.43 -12.44 -0.36
N ASP A 46 55.14 -11.47 0.20
CA ASP A 46 54.54 -10.37 0.95
C ASP A 46 53.61 -9.52 0.07
N GLN A 47 53.94 -9.34 -1.20
CA GLN A 47 53.08 -8.65 -2.16
C GLN A 47 51.80 -9.45 -2.48
N GLN A 48 51.90 -10.77 -2.60
CA GLN A 48 50.73 -11.63 -2.78
C GLN A 48 49.82 -11.59 -1.56
N ASP A 49 50.38 -11.71 -0.35
CA ASP A 49 49.65 -11.67 0.92
C ASP A 49 49.00 -10.28 1.13
N TYR A 50 49.68 -9.19 0.76
CA TYR A 50 49.11 -7.85 0.77
C TYR A 50 47.91 -7.73 -0.16
N ASN A 51 48.04 -8.18 -1.42
CA ASN A 51 46.96 -8.13 -2.39
C ASN A 51 45.75 -8.95 -1.92
N GLN A 52 46.00 -10.11 -1.31
CA GLN A 52 44.91 -10.94 -0.76
C GLN A 52 44.22 -10.25 0.41
N ALA A 53 44.98 -9.67 1.37
CA ALA A 53 44.41 -8.96 2.50
C ALA A 53 43.65 -7.69 2.06
N GLU A 54 44.12 -6.99 1.06
CA GLU A 54 43.44 -5.83 0.48
C GLU A 54 42.13 -6.23 -0.20
N GLN A 55 42.11 -7.33 -0.96
CA GLN A 55 40.89 -7.85 -1.55
C GLN A 55 39.89 -8.29 -0.49
N GLU A 56 40.35 -8.94 0.58
CA GLU A 56 39.49 -9.35 1.68
C GLU A 56 38.88 -8.12 2.38
N ALA A 57 39.69 -7.07 2.65
CA ALA A 57 39.20 -5.82 3.21
C ALA A 57 38.12 -5.19 2.33
N ASN A 58 38.34 -5.13 1.01
CA ASN A 58 37.38 -4.59 0.07
C ASN A 58 36.06 -5.40 0.03
N ASN A 59 36.18 -6.73 0.07
CA ASN A 59 34.99 -7.61 0.11
C ASN A 59 34.19 -7.41 1.41
N ARG A 60 34.87 -7.33 2.57
CA ARG A 60 34.21 -7.09 3.87
C ARG A 60 33.60 -5.69 3.94
N GLN A 61 34.22 -4.70 3.31
CA GLN A 61 33.65 -3.36 3.21
C GLN A 61 32.35 -3.36 2.41
N ALA A 62 32.34 -4.04 1.24
CA ALA A 62 31.12 -4.16 0.42
C ALA A 62 30.00 -4.90 1.17
N GLU A 63 30.33 -5.98 1.88
CA GLU A 63 29.38 -6.72 2.71
C GLU A 63 28.82 -5.82 3.84
N LEU A 64 29.67 -5.05 4.49
CA LEU A 64 29.27 -4.13 5.57
C LEU A 64 28.31 -3.06 5.02
N GLN A 65 28.60 -2.48 3.88
CA GLN A 65 27.72 -1.50 3.21
C GLN A 65 26.33 -2.10 2.95
N LEU A 66 26.27 -3.31 2.41
CA LEU A 66 25.00 -4.01 2.16
C LEU A 66 24.20 -4.24 3.45
N LEU A 67 24.86 -4.63 4.54
CA LEU A 67 24.22 -4.82 5.83
C LEU A 67 23.71 -3.49 6.43
N GLU A 68 24.48 -2.42 6.30
CA GLU A 68 24.08 -1.08 6.74
C GLU A 68 22.90 -0.53 5.92
N GLU A 69 22.86 -0.77 4.62
CA GLU A 69 21.69 -0.46 3.79
C GLU A 69 20.44 -1.23 4.24
N ARG A 70 20.59 -2.52 4.58
CA ARG A 70 19.49 -3.31 5.14
C ARG A 70 19.02 -2.73 6.48
N LYS A 71 19.94 -2.29 7.33
CA LYS A 71 19.63 -1.63 8.59
C LYS A 71 18.88 -0.33 8.38
N ALA A 72 19.29 0.49 7.42
CA ALA A 72 18.60 1.73 7.06
C ALA A 72 17.14 1.48 6.63
N LYS A 73 16.89 0.37 5.94
CA LYS A 73 15.53 -0.04 5.53
C LYS A 73 14.62 -0.46 6.70
N LEU A 74 15.14 -0.66 7.91
CA LEU A 74 14.34 -0.90 9.12
C LEU A 74 13.69 0.39 9.65
N GLU A 75 14.19 1.54 9.28
CA GLU A 75 13.54 2.82 9.52
C GLU A 75 12.54 3.10 8.40
N ARG A 76 11.26 3.02 8.74
CA ARG A 76 10.18 3.28 7.81
C ARG A 76 9.55 4.62 8.11
N LEU A 77 9.64 5.50 7.13
CA LEU A 77 8.98 6.81 7.14
C LEU A 77 7.65 6.71 6.40
N SER A 78 6.68 7.54 6.80
CA SER A 78 5.45 7.69 6.03
C SER A 78 5.76 8.33 4.68
N PRO A 79 5.18 7.83 3.57
CA PRO A 79 5.32 8.46 2.26
C PRO A 79 4.52 9.76 2.11
N ILE A 80 3.60 10.01 3.03
CA ILE A 80 2.74 11.21 3.05
C ILE A 80 2.71 11.81 4.45
N ASP A 81 2.50 13.11 4.52
CA ASP A 81 2.12 13.79 5.75
C ASP A 81 0.64 13.51 6.05
N GLY A 82 0.29 13.24 7.30
CA GLY A 82 -1.10 12.92 7.63
C GLY A 82 -1.29 12.37 9.04
N LEU A 83 -2.50 11.86 9.29
CA LEU A 83 -2.89 11.27 10.56
C LEU A 83 -2.81 9.75 10.49
N VAL A 84 -2.24 9.14 11.53
CA VAL A 84 -2.26 7.67 11.69
C VAL A 84 -3.68 7.24 12.05
N THR A 85 -4.30 6.45 11.18
CA THR A 85 -5.68 5.96 11.35
C THR A 85 -5.75 4.61 12.05
N THR A 86 -4.64 3.88 12.12
CA THR A 86 -4.56 2.63 12.86
C THR A 86 -4.67 2.91 14.36
N TRP A 87 -5.67 2.28 15.00
CA TRP A 87 -5.88 2.44 16.44
C TRP A 87 -4.75 1.80 17.24
N ASP A 88 -4.22 2.54 18.23
CA ASP A 88 -3.26 2.07 19.25
C ASP A 88 -2.05 1.31 18.66
N VAL A 89 -1.40 1.95 17.68
CA VAL A 89 -0.25 1.38 16.94
C VAL A 89 0.84 0.86 17.86
N GLU A 90 1.09 1.57 18.97
CA GLU A 90 2.12 1.16 19.93
C GLU A 90 1.81 -0.21 20.53
N LYS A 91 0.57 -0.47 20.95
CA LYS A 91 0.18 -1.79 21.50
C LYS A 91 0.13 -2.87 20.43
N VAL A 92 -0.31 -2.50 19.23
CA VAL A 92 -0.42 -3.46 18.10
C VAL A 92 0.95 -3.93 17.64
N LEU A 93 1.95 -3.04 17.61
CA LEU A 93 3.29 -3.32 17.10
C LEU A 93 4.34 -3.58 18.18
N ALA A 94 4.04 -3.26 19.45
CA ALA A 94 5.02 -3.45 20.52
C ALA A 94 5.45 -4.91 20.67
N ALA A 95 6.75 -5.14 20.53
CA ALA A 95 7.39 -6.45 20.71
C ALA A 95 6.81 -7.57 19.82
N ARG A 96 6.14 -7.26 18.72
CA ARG A 96 5.65 -8.26 17.76
C ARG A 96 6.62 -8.44 16.61
N PRO A 97 6.88 -9.69 16.20
CA PRO A 97 7.63 -9.94 14.97
C PRO A 97 6.82 -9.46 13.77
N VAL A 98 7.52 -8.82 12.83
CA VAL A 98 6.93 -8.35 11.57
C VAL A 98 7.68 -8.97 10.41
N VAL A 99 6.96 -9.20 9.30
CA VAL A 99 7.52 -9.79 8.08
C VAL A 99 7.48 -8.79 6.92
N THR A 100 8.30 -9.02 5.92
CA THR A 100 8.32 -8.20 4.71
C THR A 100 6.96 -8.24 4.02
N GLY A 101 6.44 -7.07 3.64
CA GLY A 101 5.12 -6.92 3.00
C GLY A 101 3.96 -6.77 3.98
N GLN A 102 4.20 -6.89 5.29
CA GLN A 102 3.15 -6.66 6.29
C GLN A 102 2.83 -5.17 6.40
N VAL A 103 1.53 -4.86 6.40
CA VAL A 103 1.04 -3.50 6.69
C VAL A 103 1.24 -3.23 8.18
N LEU A 104 2.01 -2.19 8.50
CA LEU A 104 2.31 -1.81 9.89
C LEU A 104 1.27 -0.84 10.44
N MET A 105 0.93 0.17 9.64
CA MET A 105 -0.04 1.19 9.98
C MET A 105 -0.59 1.84 8.72
N THR A 106 -1.71 2.50 8.84
CA THR A 106 -2.32 3.29 7.79
C THR A 106 -2.25 4.76 8.16
N VAL A 107 -1.81 5.58 7.21
CA VAL A 107 -1.75 7.04 7.34
C VAL A 107 -2.69 7.62 6.30
N ALA A 108 -3.55 8.56 6.70
CA ALA A 108 -4.46 9.27 5.81
C ALA A 108 -4.17 10.77 5.84
N ASP A 109 -4.21 11.40 4.68
CA ASP A 109 -4.17 12.86 4.55
C ASP A 109 -5.60 13.40 4.75
N PRO A 110 -5.89 14.13 5.84
CA PRO A 110 -7.23 14.64 6.10
C PRO A 110 -7.62 15.81 5.20
N GLU A 111 -6.65 16.47 4.57
CA GLU A 111 -6.87 17.61 3.66
C GLU A 111 -6.89 17.17 2.18
N GLY A 112 -6.55 15.90 1.92
CA GLY A 112 -6.55 15.31 0.60
C GLY A 112 -7.97 15.05 0.04
N PRO A 113 -8.07 14.59 -1.20
CA PRO A 113 -9.35 14.24 -1.80
C PRO A 113 -9.98 13.05 -1.08
N TRP A 114 -11.23 13.20 -0.69
CA TRP A 114 -12.01 12.13 -0.05
C TRP A 114 -12.75 11.33 -1.12
N GLU A 115 -12.79 10.02 -0.91
CA GLU A 115 -13.55 9.09 -1.73
C GLU A 115 -14.48 8.26 -0.83
N VAL A 116 -15.64 7.91 -1.35
CA VAL A 116 -16.57 6.98 -0.73
C VAL A 116 -16.45 5.66 -1.48
N GLU A 117 -15.99 4.63 -0.79
CA GLU A 117 -15.93 3.27 -1.34
C GLU A 117 -17.28 2.59 -1.13
N VAL A 118 -17.88 2.13 -2.22
CA VAL A 118 -19.18 1.44 -2.21
C VAL A 118 -18.98 0.01 -2.69
N MET A 119 -19.37 -0.96 -1.89
CA MET A 119 -19.40 -2.38 -2.24
C MET A 119 -20.73 -2.69 -2.92
N MET A 120 -20.73 -2.88 -4.23
CA MET A 120 -21.94 -3.20 -4.97
C MET A 120 -22.01 -4.69 -5.28
N PRO A 121 -23.09 -5.40 -4.92
CA PRO A 121 -23.26 -6.79 -5.30
C PRO A 121 -23.18 -6.97 -6.83
N GLU A 122 -22.39 -7.94 -7.29
CA GLU A 122 -22.13 -8.20 -8.72
C GLU A 122 -23.43 -8.34 -9.53
N LYS A 123 -24.44 -8.99 -8.96
CA LYS A 123 -25.75 -9.16 -9.58
C LYS A 123 -26.45 -7.84 -9.96
N ARG A 124 -26.07 -6.72 -9.32
CA ARG A 124 -26.60 -5.38 -9.61
C ARG A 124 -25.80 -4.60 -10.64
N MET A 125 -24.60 -5.06 -11.01
CA MET A 125 -23.71 -4.37 -11.94
C MET A 125 -24.38 -4.13 -13.32
N ARG A 126 -25.19 -5.05 -13.80
CA ARG A 126 -25.94 -4.88 -15.06
C ARG A 126 -26.84 -3.62 -15.09
N TYR A 127 -27.33 -3.17 -13.93
CA TYR A 127 -28.14 -1.95 -13.84
C TYR A 127 -27.26 -0.71 -13.95
N LEU A 128 -26.07 -0.79 -13.37
CA LEU A 128 -25.05 0.25 -13.45
C LEU A 128 -24.54 0.41 -14.89
N ASP A 129 -24.21 -0.69 -15.56
CA ASP A 129 -23.77 -0.68 -16.96
C ASP A 129 -24.85 -0.14 -17.88
N GLY A 130 -26.10 -0.56 -17.66
CA GLY A 130 -27.25 -0.03 -18.38
C GLY A 130 -27.49 1.46 -18.14
N ALA A 131 -27.18 1.97 -16.95
CA ALA A 131 -27.29 3.40 -16.65
C ALA A 131 -26.20 4.21 -17.36
N PHE A 132 -24.96 3.73 -17.41
CA PHE A 132 -23.88 4.38 -18.17
C PHE A 132 -24.10 4.36 -19.68
N ALA A 133 -24.84 3.38 -20.20
CA ALA A 133 -25.24 3.31 -21.61
C ALA A 133 -26.44 4.21 -21.95
N ASN A 134 -27.17 4.71 -20.93
CA ASN A 134 -28.40 5.48 -21.14
C ASN A 134 -28.12 6.98 -21.06
N GLU A 135 -28.11 7.67 -22.20
CA GLU A 135 -27.87 9.12 -22.29
C GLU A 135 -28.84 10.00 -21.48
N ARG A 136 -30.01 9.47 -21.10
CA ARG A 136 -30.98 10.20 -20.27
C ARG A 136 -30.64 10.18 -18.76
N VAL A 137 -29.77 9.30 -18.37
CA VAL A 137 -29.40 9.06 -16.95
C VAL A 137 -27.97 9.52 -16.69
N VAL A 138 -27.07 9.16 -17.60
CA VAL A 138 -25.66 9.52 -17.52
C VAL A 138 -25.50 11.02 -17.72
N LYS A 139 -24.65 11.62 -16.90
CA LYS A 139 -24.24 13.01 -17.01
C LYS A 139 -22.79 13.09 -17.45
N THR A 140 -22.42 14.22 -18.01
CA THR A 140 -21.04 14.49 -18.42
C THR A 140 -20.56 15.74 -17.69
N ASP A 141 -19.35 15.71 -17.17
CA ASP A 141 -18.73 16.87 -16.52
C ASP A 141 -18.06 17.79 -17.57
N ASP A 142 -17.45 18.88 -17.07
CA ASP A 142 -16.74 19.87 -17.91
C ASP A 142 -15.50 19.28 -18.61
N GLN A 143 -15.00 18.12 -18.15
CA GLN A 143 -13.85 17.40 -18.73
C GLN A 143 -14.28 16.30 -19.71
N GLY A 144 -15.58 16.16 -19.98
CA GLY A 144 -16.12 15.14 -20.86
C GLY A 144 -16.23 13.74 -20.21
N GLN A 145 -16.05 13.63 -18.90
CA GLN A 145 -16.14 12.34 -18.19
C GLN A 145 -17.60 12.04 -17.84
N LYS A 146 -18.02 10.81 -18.14
CA LYS A 146 -19.37 10.32 -17.82
C LYS A 146 -19.46 9.93 -16.35
N TYR A 147 -20.52 10.38 -15.69
CA TYR A 147 -20.80 10.05 -14.29
C TYR A 147 -22.28 9.82 -14.02
N LEU A 148 -22.57 9.13 -12.92
CA LEU A 148 -23.87 8.96 -12.32
C LEU A 148 -23.96 9.70 -11.01
N ASP A 149 -25.12 10.25 -10.69
CA ASP A 149 -25.36 10.85 -9.37
C ASP A 149 -25.48 9.75 -8.32
N VAL A 150 -24.87 10.00 -7.18
CA VAL A 150 -24.92 9.13 -6.01
C VAL A 150 -25.47 9.93 -4.84
N GLU A 151 -26.45 9.37 -4.14
CA GLU A 151 -26.95 9.89 -2.88
C GLU A 151 -26.24 9.15 -1.75
N ILE A 152 -25.63 9.90 -0.84
CA ILE A 152 -24.78 9.38 0.24
C ILE A 152 -25.41 9.77 1.58
N ILE A 153 -25.62 8.82 2.45
CA ILE A 153 -26.17 9.01 3.79
C ILE A 153 -25.16 8.49 4.79
N LEU A 154 -24.72 9.35 5.70
CA LEU A 154 -23.88 8.94 6.82
C LEU A 154 -24.68 8.17 7.87
N MET A 155 -24.20 7.01 8.30
CA MET A 155 -24.85 6.23 9.36
C MET A 155 -24.92 7.00 10.68
N THR A 156 -24.04 7.97 10.90
CA THR A 156 -24.03 8.85 12.07
C THR A 156 -25.07 9.97 12.02
N LYS A 157 -25.56 10.32 10.80
CA LYS A 157 -26.58 11.36 10.57
C LYS A 157 -27.52 10.94 9.43
N PRO A 158 -28.45 10.00 9.69
CA PRO A 158 -29.31 9.43 8.66
C PRO A 158 -30.32 10.44 8.07
N ASP A 159 -30.59 11.53 8.79
CA ASP A 159 -31.55 12.55 8.36
C ASP A 159 -31.00 13.49 7.26
N THR A 160 -29.69 13.46 7.01
CA THR A 160 -29.03 14.35 6.05
C THR A 160 -28.57 13.59 4.84
N LYS A 161 -29.05 14.02 3.66
CA LYS A 161 -28.64 13.46 2.37
C LYS A 161 -27.53 14.31 1.78
N HIS A 162 -26.47 13.64 1.37
CA HIS A 162 -25.35 14.24 0.65
C HIS A 162 -25.32 13.70 -0.78
N TYR A 163 -24.60 14.37 -1.66
CA TYR A 163 -24.52 13.98 -3.04
C TYR A 163 -23.08 13.81 -3.49
N GLY A 164 -22.87 12.87 -4.39
CA GLY A 164 -21.57 12.57 -4.98
C GLY A 164 -21.70 12.15 -6.44
N LYS A 165 -20.58 11.91 -7.06
CA LYS A 165 -20.47 11.47 -8.44
C LYS A 165 -19.75 10.13 -8.50
N LEU A 166 -20.32 9.18 -9.22
CA LEU A 166 -19.64 7.94 -9.60
C LEU A 166 -19.21 8.08 -11.07
N TYR A 167 -17.92 8.21 -11.29
CA TYR A 167 -17.36 8.24 -12.63
C TYR A 167 -17.23 6.83 -13.21
N GLN A 168 -17.44 6.69 -14.52
CA GLN A 168 -17.33 5.38 -15.20
C GLN A 168 -15.96 4.70 -14.97
N PRO A 169 -14.80 5.38 -15.04
CA PRO A 169 -13.50 4.75 -14.77
C PRO A 169 -13.29 4.30 -13.31
N ALA A 170 -14.09 4.83 -12.36
CA ALA A 170 -14.03 4.50 -10.95
C ALA A 170 -14.82 3.24 -10.57
N VAL A 171 -15.42 2.57 -11.56
CA VAL A 171 -16.07 1.27 -11.39
C VAL A 171 -15.03 0.17 -11.47
N GLY A 172 -14.92 -0.65 -10.41
CA GLY A 172 -14.00 -1.77 -10.38
C GLY A 172 -14.30 -2.79 -11.48
N GLN A 173 -13.24 -3.34 -12.07
CA GLN A 173 -13.37 -4.36 -13.13
C GLN A 173 -13.33 -5.80 -12.58
N ARG A 174 -13.08 -5.95 -11.29
CA ARG A 174 -12.95 -7.25 -10.63
C ARG A 174 -13.94 -7.37 -9.49
N ALA A 175 -14.66 -8.48 -9.46
CA ALA A 175 -15.44 -8.87 -8.29
C ALA A 175 -14.53 -9.46 -7.21
N GLU A 176 -14.79 -9.09 -5.97
CA GLU A 176 -14.14 -9.62 -4.77
C GLU A 176 -15.19 -10.36 -3.93
N LEU A 177 -14.76 -11.37 -3.19
CA LEU A 177 -15.66 -12.09 -2.29
C LEU A 177 -15.73 -11.35 -0.96
N ASP A 178 -16.91 -10.84 -0.64
CA ASP A 178 -17.23 -10.31 0.67
C ASP A 178 -17.92 -11.39 1.51
N PRO A 179 -17.57 -11.55 2.81
CA PRO A 179 -18.15 -12.57 3.66
C PRO A 179 -19.66 -12.41 3.91
N GLU A 180 -20.18 -11.17 3.86
CA GLU A 180 -21.59 -10.86 4.16
C GLU A 180 -22.42 -10.74 2.86
N ASP A 181 -21.87 -10.09 1.82
CA ASP A 181 -22.61 -9.74 0.60
C ASP A 181 -22.32 -10.64 -0.60
N GLY A 182 -21.38 -11.59 -0.47
CA GLY A 182 -20.95 -12.47 -1.55
C GLY A 182 -20.04 -11.77 -2.55
N ALA A 183 -20.25 -11.99 -3.87
CA ALA A 183 -19.44 -11.33 -4.89
C ALA A 183 -19.83 -9.86 -5.01
N VAL A 184 -18.89 -8.96 -4.74
CA VAL A 184 -19.07 -7.50 -4.79
C VAL A 184 -18.04 -6.85 -5.70
N VAL A 185 -18.42 -5.75 -6.31
CA VAL A 185 -17.54 -4.89 -7.11
C VAL A 185 -17.33 -3.58 -6.35
N ARG A 186 -16.10 -3.14 -6.23
CA ARG A 186 -15.76 -1.86 -5.59
C ARG A 186 -16.01 -0.70 -6.54
N LEU A 187 -16.74 0.29 -6.05
CA LEU A 187 -16.99 1.55 -6.75
C LEU A 187 -16.39 2.68 -5.90
N ARG A 188 -15.76 3.65 -6.53
CA ARG A 188 -15.26 4.85 -5.87
C ARG A 188 -16.06 6.07 -6.28
N CYS A 189 -16.77 6.65 -5.33
CA CYS A 189 -17.60 7.83 -5.52
C CYS A 189 -16.89 9.05 -4.95
N VAL A 190 -16.90 10.15 -5.70
CA VAL A 190 -16.34 11.43 -5.27
C VAL A 190 -17.48 12.26 -4.68
N PRO A 191 -17.44 12.61 -3.38
CA PRO A 191 -18.45 13.47 -2.79
C PRO A 191 -18.35 14.90 -3.35
N ASN A 192 -19.49 15.49 -3.70
CA ASN A 192 -19.57 16.87 -4.16
C ASN A 192 -19.78 17.87 -3.02
N ASP A 193 -20.25 17.37 -1.88
CA ASP A 193 -20.72 18.18 -0.78
C ASP A 193 -19.61 18.33 0.26
N LYS A 194 -19.09 19.55 0.40
CA LYS A 194 -18.13 19.88 1.45
C LYS A 194 -18.71 19.66 2.85
N ALA A 195 -20.02 19.75 3.02
CA ALA A 195 -20.68 19.49 4.29
C ALA A 195 -20.52 18.03 4.74
N LEU A 196 -20.46 17.06 3.82
CA LEU A 196 -20.13 15.66 4.13
C LEU A 196 -18.75 15.57 4.79
N LEU A 197 -17.77 16.27 4.25
CA LEU A 197 -16.39 16.28 4.72
C LEU A 197 -16.23 16.97 6.08
N GLU A 198 -17.03 18.01 6.36
CA GLU A 198 -17.03 18.69 7.66
C GLU A 198 -17.65 17.84 8.77
N ILE A 199 -18.66 17.05 8.43
CA ILE A 199 -19.38 16.21 9.41
C ILE A 199 -18.56 15.00 9.84
N SER A 200 -17.76 14.41 8.96
CA SER A 200 -17.02 13.20 9.24
C SER A 200 -15.63 13.19 8.59
N LYS A 201 -14.69 13.93 9.16
CA LYS A 201 -13.26 13.81 8.83
C LYS A 201 -12.64 12.53 9.43
N ARG A 202 -13.40 11.43 9.46
CA ARG A 202 -12.94 10.14 10.00
C ARG A 202 -12.86 9.10 8.88
N PRO A 203 -11.66 8.75 8.43
CA PRO A 203 -11.48 7.64 7.50
C PRO A 203 -12.10 6.35 8.06
N GLY A 204 -12.80 5.60 7.20
CA GLY A 204 -13.47 4.37 7.60
C GLY A 204 -14.89 4.57 8.21
N ALA A 205 -15.45 5.78 8.16
CA ALA A 205 -16.84 5.99 8.53
C ALA A 205 -17.77 5.23 7.57
N ARG A 206 -18.76 4.51 8.11
CA ARG A 206 -19.74 3.79 7.31
C ARG A 206 -20.78 4.74 6.72
N VAL A 207 -21.06 4.53 5.44
CA VAL A 207 -22.05 5.29 4.67
C VAL A 207 -23.00 4.32 3.95
N MET A 208 -24.21 4.78 3.69
CA MET A 208 -25.12 4.16 2.75
C MET A 208 -25.09 4.99 1.47
N ALA A 209 -24.95 4.35 0.32
CA ALA A 209 -24.87 5.03 -0.97
C ALA A 209 -25.84 4.44 -1.96
N ASP A 210 -26.65 5.31 -2.55
CA ASP A 210 -27.64 4.96 -3.58
C ASP A 210 -27.25 5.55 -4.92
N VAL A 211 -26.83 4.69 -5.85
CA VAL A 211 -26.47 5.10 -7.22
C VAL A 211 -27.74 5.27 -8.05
N LYS A 212 -27.93 6.43 -8.66
CA LYS A 212 -29.12 6.74 -9.45
C LYS A 212 -29.02 6.14 -10.86
N CYS A 213 -29.50 4.90 -11.02
CA CYS A 213 -29.47 4.16 -12.29
C CYS A 213 -30.71 4.41 -13.20
N GLY A 214 -31.50 5.43 -12.89
CA GLY A 214 -32.72 5.79 -13.65
C GLY A 214 -34.02 5.35 -12.97
N LYS A 215 -35.16 5.69 -13.61
CA LYS A 215 -36.49 5.38 -13.09
C LYS A 215 -36.96 4.02 -13.63
N ARG A 216 -37.57 3.22 -12.76
CA ARG A 216 -38.21 1.95 -13.09
C ARG A 216 -39.67 1.98 -12.64
N SER A 217 -40.52 1.12 -13.19
CA SER A 217 -41.90 0.98 -12.73
C SER A 217 -41.92 0.43 -11.29
N VAL A 218 -42.88 0.87 -10.49
CA VAL A 218 -43.05 0.40 -9.10
C VAL A 218 -43.23 -1.13 -9.06
N ALA A 219 -43.97 -1.68 -10.01
CA ALA A 219 -44.13 -3.13 -10.13
C ALA A 219 -42.78 -3.85 -10.32
N PHE A 220 -41.88 -3.31 -11.11
CA PHE A 220 -40.54 -3.89 -11.27
C PHE A 220 -39.74 -3.84 -9.99
N VAL A 221 -39.83 -2.75 -9.22
CA VAL A 221 -39.10 -2.61 -7.95
C VAL A 221 -39.59 -3.61 -6.89
N ILE A 222 -40.90 -3.86 -6.85
CA ILE A 222 -41.50 -4.80 -5.89
C ILE A 222 -41.23 -6.26 -6.29
N PHE A 223 -41.34 -6.57 -7.57
CA PHE A 223 -41.26 -7.96 -8.05
C PHE A 223 -39.89 -8.34 -8.64
N TYR A 224 -38.89 -7.47 -8.50
CA TYR A 224 -37.61 -7.73 -9.17
C TYR A 224 -36.95 -9.03 -8.71
N GLU A 225 -37.03 -9.35 -7.42
CA GLU A 225 -36.46 -10.59 -6.87
C GLU A 225 -37.17 -11.83 -7.42
N VAL A 226 -38.47 -11.76 -7.57
CA VAL A 226 -39.29 -12.83 -8.18
C VAL A 226 -38.95 -12.98 -9.66
N ILE A 227 -38.78 -11.86 -10.39
CA ILE A 227 -38.39 -11.88 -11.80
C ILE A 227 -36.99 -12.48 -11.97
N GLU A 228 -36.05 -12.15 -11.09
CA GLU A 228 -34.71 -12.72 -11.12
C GLU A 228 -34.71 -14.21 -10.79
N TRP A 229 -35.49 -14.62 -9.79
CA TRP A 229 -35.65 -16.03 -9.44
C TRP A 229 -36.25 -16.85 -10.61
N ILE A 230 -37.29 -16.36 -11.25
CA ILE A 230 -37.90 -17.00 -12.43
C ILE A 230 -36.86 -17.10 -13.56
N ARG A 231 -36.12 -16.04 -13.81
CA ARG A 231 -35.11 -16.00 -14.87
C ARG A 231 -33.97 -16.98 -14.61
N ALA A 232 -33.54 -17.13 -13.35
CA ALA A 232 -32.46 -18.03 -12.96
C ALA A 232 -32.90 -19.51 -12.91
N ASN A 233 -34.16 -19.82 -12.59
CA ASN A 233 -34.60 -21.17 -12.34
C ASN A 233 -35.58 -21.75 -13.40
N VAL A 234 -36.16 -20.91 -14.22
CA VAL A 234 -37.20 -21.36 -15.20
C VAL A 234 -36.79 -21.11 -16.65
N LEU A 235 -35.97 -20.08 -16.90
CA LEU A 235 -35.59 -19.70 -18.28
C LEU A 235 -34.17 -20.16 -18.67
N PHE A 236 -33.42 -20.80 -17.74
CA PHE A 236 -32.13 -21.44 -18.00
C PHE A 236 -32.11 -22.87 -17.50
#